data_95d2d02fcae1c61d5e6fae20237fabd3
#
_entry.id   95d2d02fcae1c61d5e6fae20237fabd3
#
_cell.length_a   1.000
_cell.length_b   1.000
_cell.length_c   1.000
_cell.angle_alpha   90.00
_cell.angle_beta   90.00
_cell.angle_gamma   90.00
#
_symmetry.space_group_name_H-M   'P 1'
#
loop_
_entity.id
_entity.type
_entity.pdbx_description
1 polymer ?
#
loop_
_entity_poly.entity_id
_entity_poly.type
_entity_poly.pdbx_seq_one_letter_code
_entity_poly.pdbx_strand_id
1 'polypeptide(L)'
;MALKNKYEVIIVGYGPLGQLCGLLLSKLGVRTAIIERKKDVNPLPRASVVDGESLRFTNTINIYSEIKNLFNTPEFLDYSLPNGKIIQRSIVRETSDGYPNVSTFYQPDLEVALRKKVSKSDHIDLYLQHELISFKEEEDKISIKSKDMSKNKLIEIESNY
;
A
#
# COMPACT_ATOMS: atom_id res chain seq x y z
N MET A 1 2.16 2.67 -32.50
CA MET A 1 1.36 2.49 -31.26
C MET A 1 2.33 1.99 -30.20
N ALA A 2 2.69 2.83 -29.22
CA ALA A 2 3.57 2.40 -28.13
C ALA A 2 2.86 1.29 -27.34
N LEU A 3 3.58 0.23 -27.02
CA LEU A 3 3.09 -0.92 -26.25
C LEU A 3 2.57 -0.41 -24.91
N LYS A 4 1.26 -0.44 -24.71
CA LYS A 4 0.56 -0.06 -23.48
C LYS A 4 0.93 -0.93 -22.26
N ASN A 5 1.78 -1.94 -22.45
CA ASN A 5 2.09 -3.01 -21.50
C ASN A 5 3.55 -2.98 -21.01
N LYS A 6 4.31 -1.91 -21.24
CA LYS A 6 5.67 -1.77 -20.73
C LYS A 6 5.71 -0.74 -19.61
N TYR A 7 6.12 -1.19 -18.43
CA TYR A 7 6.25 -0.40 -17.22
C TYR A 7 7.71 -0.36 -16.77
N GLU A 8 8.04 0.59 -15.93
CA GLU A 8 9.34 0.59 -15.24
C GLU A 8 9.28 -0.35 -14.03
N VAL A 9 8.13 -0.38 -13.33
CA VAL A 9 7.93 -1.22 -12.14
C VAL A 9 6.56 -1.90 -12.19
N ILE A 10 6.51 -3.16 -11.75
CA ILE A 10 5.26 -3.85 -11.47
C ILE A 10 5.17 -4.15 -9.97
N ILE A 11 4.08 -3.73 -9.34
CA ILE A 11 3.75 -4.03 -7.94
C ILE A 11 2.68 -5.11 -7.91
N VAL A 12 2.92 -6.18 -7.16
CA VAL A 12 1.92 -7.23 -6.95
C VAL A 12 1.33 -7.10 -5.55
N GLY A 13 0.05 -6.74 -5.52
CA GLY A 13 -0.72 -6.46 -4.32
C GLY A 13 -1.10 -4.98 -4.18
N TYR A 14 -2.37 -4.71 -3.91
CA TYR A 14 -2.94 -3.36 -3.78
C TYR A 14 -3.42 -3.09 -2.35
N GLY A 15 -2.73 -3.65 -1.36
CA GLY A 15 -2.88 -3.28 0.05
C GLY A 15 -2.18 -1.94 0.37
N PRO A 16 -2.16 -1.50 1.65
CA PRO A 16 -1.57 -0.22 2.03
C PRO A 16 -0.14 -0.04 1.51
N LEU A 17 0.71 -1.06 1.63
CA LEU A 17 2.09 -0.99 1.18
C LEU A 17 2.19 -0.80 -0.34
N GLY A 18 1.47 -1.61 -1.14
CA GLY A 18 1.48 -1.48 -2.61
C GLY A 18 0.96 -0.13 -3.07
N GLN A 19 -0.05 0.42 -2.41
CA GLN A 19 -0.59 1.75 -2.70
C GLN A 19 0.42 2.85 -2.37
N LEU A 20 1.07 2.78 -1.21
CA LEU A 20 2.09 3.76 -0.79
C LEU A 20 3.32 3.71 -1.70
N CYS A 21 3.80 2.52 -2.05
CA CYS A 21 4.90 2.35 -3.01
C CYS A 21 4.54 2.93 -4.39
N GLY A 22 3.35 2.61 -4.91
CA GLY A 22 2.88 3.15 -6.18
C GLY A 22 2.80 4.67 -6.18
N LEU A 23 2.28 5.28 -5.10
CA LEU A 23 2.23 6.74 -4.95
C LEU A 23 3.61 7.39 -4.88
N LEU A 24 4.58 6.75 -4.20
CA LEU A 24 5.95 7.22 -4.16
C LEU A 24 6.59 7.18 -5.54
N LEU A 25 6.48 6.05 -6.24
CA LEU A 25 6.99 5.88 -7.60
C LEU A 25 6.35 6.88 -8.56
N SER A 26 5.03 7.07 -8.45
CA SER A 26 4.31 8.09 -9.23
C SER A 26 4.85 9.50 -8.99
N LYS A 27 5.15 9.86 -7.74
CA LYS A 27 5.76 11.15 -7.40
C LYS A 27 7.14 11.34 -8.04
N LEU A 28 7.86 10.25 -8.24
CA LEU A 28 9.16 10.23 -8.93
C LEU A 28 9.04 10.14 -10.47
N GLY A 29 7.82 10.14 -11.00
CA GLY A 29 7.56 10.04 -12.44
C GLY A 29 7.71 8.63 -13.01
N VAL A 30 7.83 7.61 -12.15
CA VAL A 30 8.02 6.21 -12.55
C VAL A 30 6.68 5.58 -12.95
N ARG A 31 6.62 5.08 -14.18
CA ARG A 31 5.43 4.41 -14.69
C ARG A 31 5.27 3.01 -14.09
N THR A 32 4.21 2.81 -13.34
CA THR A 32 3.99 1.62 -12.52
C THR A 32 2.70 0.92 -12.87
N ALA A 33 2.73 -0.42 -12.98
CA ALA A 33 1.53 -1.25 -12.94
C ALA A 33 1.31 -1.80 -11.54
N ILE A 34 0.07 -1.78 -11.04
CA ILE A 34 -0.30 -2.46 -9.80
C ILE A 34 -1.30 -3.56 -10.11
N ILE A 35 -0.99 -4.78 -9.69
CA ILE A 35 -1.82 -5.97 -9.93
C ILE A 35 -2.44 -6.41 -8.61
N GLU A 36 -3.77 -6.57 -8.60
CA GLU A 36 -4.51 -7.02 -7.43
C GLU A 36 -5.61 -8.01 -7.83
N ARG A 37 -5.62 -9.17 -7.16
CA ARG A 37 -6.60 -10.22 -7.43
C ARG A 37 -8.02 -9.89 -6.98
N LYS A 38 -8.16 -9.01 -5.98
CA LYS A 38 -9.46 -8.57 -5.48
C LYS A 38 -9.91 -7.30 -6.20
N LYS A 39 -11.22 -7.11 -6.29
CA LYS A 39 -11.83 -5.89 -6.78
C LYS A 39 -11.84 -4.81 -5.69
N ASP A 40 -12.27 -5.18 -4.51
CA ASP A 40 -12.58 -4.26 -3.42
C ASP A 40 -11.56 -4.35 -2.29
N VAL A 41 -11.58 -3.37 -1.39
CA VAL A 41 -10.82 -3.37 -0.15
C VAL A 41 -11.25 -4.57 0.70
N ASN A 42 -10.28 -5.20 1.38
CA ASN A 42 -10.61 -6.25 2.34
C ASN A 42 -11.31 -5.61 3.56
N PRO A 43 -12.54 -6.02 3.89
CA PRO A 43 -13.26 -5.43 5.04
C PRO A 43 -12.65 -5.80 6.39
N LEU A 44 -11.82 -6.85 6.44
CA LEU A 44 -11.14 -7.27 7.67
C LEU A 44 -9.78 -6.59 7.78
N PRO A 45 -9.53 -5.80 8.84
CA PRO A 45 -8.23 -5.22 9.08
C PRO A 45 -7.21 -6.31 9.41
N ARG A 46 -5.99 -6.17 8.88
CA ARG A 46 -4.84 -7.04 9.17
C ARG A 46 -3.76 -6.30 9.95
N ALA A 47 -3.86 -4.99 9.98
CA ALA A 47 -3.03 -4.11 10.77
C ALA A 47 -3.91 -3.08 11.46
N SER A 48 -3.53 -2.68 12.67
CA SER A 48 -4.25 -1.69 13.46
C SER A 48 -3.33 -0.63 14.08
N VAL A 49 -2.03 -0.80 13.91
CA VAL A 49 -1.00 0.07 14.50
C VAL A 49 -0.03 0.51 13.41
N VAL A 50 0.38 1.77 13.49
CA VAL A 50 1.37 2.40 12.62
C VAL A 50 2.35 3.20 13.47
N ASP A 51 3.61 3.24 13.06
CA ASP A 51 4.65 4.02 13.71
C ASP A 51 4.80 5.44 13.11
N GLY A 52 5.55 6.30 13.79
CA GLY A 52 5.79 7.67 13.37
C GLY A 52 6.54 7.77 12.04
N GLU A 53 7.43 6.82 11.76
CA GLU A 53 8.18 6.78 10.50
C GLU A 53 7.26 6.54 9.30
N SER A 54 6.31 5.62 9.44
CA SER A 54 5.28 5.38 8.41
C SER A 54 4.39 6.61 8.21
N LEU A 55 4.04 7.34 9.28
CA LEU A 55 3.30 8.60 9.18
C LEU A 55 4.14 9.67 8.46
N ARG A 56 5.41 9.81 8.82
CA ARG A 56 6.35 10.70 8.15
C ARG A 56 6.46 10.40 6.65
N PHE A 57 6.51 9.11 6.30
CA PHE A 57 6.51 8.68 4.89
C PHE A 57 5.26 9.15 4.15
N THR A 58 4.08 9.10 4.76
CA THR A 58 2.84 9.59 4.12
C THR A 58 2.89 11.10 3.85
N ASN A 59 3.62 11.86 4.66
CA ASN A 59 3.87 13.28 4.39
C ASN A 59 4.82 13.48 3.20
N THR A 60 5.83 12.62 3.06
CA THR A 60 6.75 12.65 1.92
C THR A 60 6.01 12.56 0.59
N ILE A 61 4.95 11.78 0.50
CA ILE A 61 4.11 11.65 -0.70
C ILE A 61 2.91 12.62 -0.72
N ASN A 62 2.90 13.62 0.16
CA ASN A 62 1.88 14.68 0.23
C ASN A 62 0.46 14.14 0.44
N ILE A 63 0.28 13.15 1.30
CA ILE A 63 -1.04 12.60 1.61
C ILE A 63 -1.41 12.72 3.10
N TYR A 64 -0.44 12.94 3.99
CA TYR A 64 -0.66 12.95 5.42
C TYR A 64 -1.81 13.88 5.86
N SER A 65 -1.86 15.10 5.32
CA SER A 65 -2.92 16.07 5.64
C SER A 65 -4.33 15.57 5.32
N GLU A 66 -4.46 14.69 4.31
CA GLU A 66 -5.75 14.12 3.88
C GLU A 66 -6.18 12.94 4.76
N ILE A 67 -5.22 12.22 5.36
CA ILE A 67 -5.47 10.97 6.09
C ILE A 67 -5.22 11.07 7.61
N LYS A 68 -4.65 12.16 8.12
CA LYS A 68 -4.29 12.30 9.54
C LYS A 68 -5.44 12.02 10.51
N ASN A 69 -6.66 12.34 10.12
CA ASN A 69 -7.85 12.13 10.94
C ASN A 69 -8.28 10.65 11.02
N LEU A 70 -7.66 9.75 10.24
CA LEU A 70 -7.87 8.31 10.32
C LEU A 70 -7.04 7.65 11.41
N PHE A 71 -6.08 8.40 11.97
CA PHE A 71 -5.18 7.91 13.00
C PHE A 71 -5.61 8.45 14.37
N ASN A 72 -5.59 7.56 15.36
CA ASN A 72 -5.81 7.91 16.74
C ASN A 72 -4.52 7.65 17.53
N THR A 73 -4.07 8.65 18.29
CA THR A 73 -2.85 8.57 19.11
C THR A 73 -3.27 8.28 20.55
N PRO A 74 -3.14 7.04 21.04
CA PRO A 74 -3.43 6.70 22.44
C PRO A 74 -2.35 7.30 23.36
N GLU A 75 -2.65 7.44 24.65
CA GLU A 75 -1.64 7.85 25.64
C GLU A 75 -0.62 6.74 25.90
N PHE A 76 -1.06 5.49 25.83
CA PHE A 76 -0.24 4.31 26.06
C PHE A 76 -0.79 3.08 25.32
N LEU A 77 0.08 2.09 25.15
CA LEU A 77 -0.27 0.73 24.72
C LEU A 77 0.11 -0.27 25.80
N ASP A 78 -0.87 -1.07 26.22
CA ASP A 78 -0.66 -2.15 27.17
C ASP A 78 -0.58 -3.50 26.47
N TYR A 79 0.43 -4.26 26.82
CA TYR A 79 0.54 -5.67 26.48
C TYR A 79 0.10 -6.48 27.72
N SER A 80 -0.97 -7.21 27.63
CA SER A 80 -1.56 -7.94 28.75
C SER A 80 -1.72 -9.43 28.47
N LEU A 81 -1.69 -10.22 29.54
CA LEU A 81 -2.06 -11.61 29.50
C LEU A 81 -3.60 -11.75 29.42
N PRO A 82 -4.14 -12.93 29.02
CA PRO A 82 -5.58 -13.17 28.96
C PRO A 82 -6.34 -12.94 30.27
N ASN A 83 -5.64 -13.03 31.41
CA ASN A 83 -6.20 -12.73 32.73
C ASN A 83 -6.20 -11.22 33.09
N GLY A 84 -5.85 -10.36 32.14
CA GLY A 84 -5.81 -8.90 32.33
C GLY A 84 -4.53 -8.35 32.98
N LYS A 85 -3.56 -9.21 33.37
CA LYS A 85 -2.30 -8.74 33.95
C LYS A 85 -1.46 -8.04 32.87
N ILE A 86 -1.14 -6.76 33.07
CA ILE A 86 -0.26 -5.99 32.20
C ILE A 86 1.17 -6.48 32.40
N ILE A 87 1.83 -6.90 31.32
CA ILE A 87 3.24 -7.33 31.32
C ILE A 87 4.17 -6.22 30.83
N GLN A 88 3.64 -5.32 29.99
CA GLN A 88 4.39 -4.16 29.50
C GLN A 88 3.42 -3.02 29.19
N ARG A 89 3.81 -1.79 29.53
CA ARG A 89 3.16 -0.55 29.09
C ARG A 89 4.14 0.28 28.30
N SER A 90 3.79 0.63 27.07
CA SER A 90 4.54 1.57 26.23
C SER A 90 3.83 2.91 26.24
N ILE A 91 4.53 3.96 26.71
CA ILE A 91 4.01 5.32 26.66
C ILE A 91 4.17 5.85 25.25
N VAL A 92 3.10 6.37 24.69
CA VAL A 92 3.12 7.02 23.39
C VAL A 92 3.69 8.43 23.55
N ARG A 93 4.62 8.80 22.70
CA ARG A 93 5.30 10.09 22.71
C ARG A 93 5.43 10.62 21.29
N GLU A 94 5.47 11.91 21.16
CA GLU A 94 5.90 12.55 19.92
C GLU A 94 7.39 12.28 19.69
N THR A 95 7.75 11.93 18.46
CA THR A 95 9.14 11.76 18.04
C THR A 95 9.77 13.10 17.70
N SER A 96 11.11 13.13 17.53
CA SER A 96 11.84 14.32 17.10
C SER A 96 11.34 14.88 15.76
N ASP A 97 10.68 14.04 14.96
CA ASP A 97 10.15 14.40 13.63
C ASP A 97 8.72 14.97 13.68
N GLY A 98 8.15 15.12 14.88
CA GLY A 98 6.81 15.68 15.09
C GLY A 98 5.67 14.71 14.84
N TYR A 99 5.94 13.39 14.80
CA TYR A 99 4.93 12.35 14.70
C TYR A 99 4.88 11.50 15.96
N PRO A 100 3.70 10.97 16.34
CA PRO A 100 3.62 10.01 17.44
C PRO A 100 4.43 8.75 17.10
N ASN A 101 5.16 8.21 18.07
CA ASN A 101 5.89 6.96 17.87
C ASN A 101 4.96 5.76 17.58
N VAL A 102 3.68 5.87 17.96
CA VAL A 102 2.64 4.88 17.69
C VAL A 102 1.29 5.58 17.50
N SER A 103 0.54 5.15 16.51
CA SER A 103 -0.87 5.50 16.32
C SER A 103 -1.68 4.27 15.95
N THR A 104 -2.96 4.27 16.27
CA THR A 104 -3.90 3.23 15.86
C THR A 104 -4.75 3.70 14.69
N PHE A 105 -5.21 2.77 13.86
CA PHE A 105 -6.05 3.08 12.71
C PHE A 105 -6.92 1.90 12.30
N TYR A 106 -7.95 2.19 11.51
CA TYR A 106 -8.76 1.17 10.86
C TYR A 106 -8.30 1.02 9.40
N GLN A 107 -7.65 -0.11 9.11
CA GLN A 107 -6.98 -0.34 7.81
C GLN A 107 -7.89 -0.14 6.59
N PRO A 108 -9.15 -0.61 6.54
CA PRO A 108 -10.01 -0.40 5.39
C PRO A 108 -10.22 1.07 5.03
N ASP A 109 -10.39 1.96 6.02
CA ASP A 109 -10.58 3.39 5.77
C ASP A 109 -9.31 4.02 5.17
N LEU A 110 -8.14 3.62 5.67
CA LEU A 110 -6.85 4.04 5.11
C LEU A 110 -6.72 3.57 3.66
N GLU A 111 -7.04 2.29 3.36
CA GLU A 111 -6.99 1.77 2.00
C GLU A 111 -7.93 2.50 1.05
N VAL A 112 -9.13 2.86 1.49
CA VAL A 112 -10.09 3.65 0.68
C VAL A 112 -9.51 5.03 0.37
N ALA A 113 -8.93 5.71 1.36
CA ALA A 113 -8.30 7.02 1.16
C ALA A 113 -7.11 6.96 0.20
N LEU A 114 -6.25 5.94 0.35
CA LEU A 114 -5.11 5.71 -0.55
C LEU A 114 -5.57 5.40 -1.98
N ARG A 115 -6.59 4.56 -2.17
CA ARG A 115 -7.18 4.25 -3.49
C ARG A 115 -7.67 5.51 -4.20
N LYS A 116 -8.32 6.42 -3.47
CA LYS A 116 -8.76 7.71 -4.01
C LYS A 116 -7.58 8.56 -4.50
N LYS A 117 -6.41 8.43 -3.86
CA LYS A 117 -5.19 9.14 -4.29
C LYS A 117 -4.57 8.46 -5.52
N VAL A 118 -4.45 7.13 -5.50
CA VAL A 118 -3.94 6.34 -6.64
C VAL A 118 -4.75 6.59 -7.90
N SER A 119 -6.09 6.66 -7.80
CA SER A 119 -6.98 6.87 -8.96
C SER A 119 -6.79 8.23 -9.66
N LYS A 120 -6.07 9.16 -9.03
CA LYS A 120 -5.74 10.48 -9.60
C LYS A 120 -4.35 10.54 -10.23
N SER A 121 -3.60 9.45 -10.19
CA SER A 121 -2.25 9.38 -10.73
C SER A 121 -2.25 8.97 -12.19
N ASP A 122 -1.56 9.73 -13.03
CA ASP A 122 -1.36 9.41 -14.45
C ASP A 122 -0.18 8.43 -14.68
N HIS A 123 0.59 8.13 -13.63
CA HIS A 123 1.72 7.21 -13.68
C HIS A 123 1.40 5.79 -13.19
N ILE A 124 0.17 5.53 -12.71
CA ILE A 124 -0.23 4.23 -12.17
C ILE A 124 -1.33 3.63 -13.02
N ASP A 125 -1.06 2.49 -13.63
CA ASP A 125 -2.09 1.65 -14.25
C ASP A 125 -2.48 0.54 -13.28
N LEU A 126 -3.78 0.45 -12.97
CA LEU A 126 -4.32 -0.48 -11.97
C LEU A 126 -5.06 -1.64 -12.61
N TYR A 127 -4.59 -2.85 -12.35
CA TYR A 127 -5.16 -4.12 -12.80
C TYR A 127 -5.87 -4.81 -11.62
N LEU A 128 -7.14 -4.45 -11.37
CA LEU A 128 -7.98 -5.13 -10.38
C LEU A 128 -8.54 -6.44 -10.96
N GLN A 129 -8.84 -7.41 -10.09
CA GLN A 129 -9.27 -8.75 -10.47
C GLN A 129 -8.26 -9.48 -11.35
N HIS A 130 -6.98 -9.17 -11.17
CA HIS A 130 -5.88 -9.81 -11.86
C HIS A 130 -5.01 -10.55 -10.86
N GLU A 131 -4.84 -11.85 -11.08
CA GLU A 131 -4.02 -12.73 -10.25
C GLU A 131 -2.69 -13.00 -10.94
N LEU A 132 -1.57 -12.76 -10.25
CA LEU A 132 -0.26 -13.17 -10.74
C LEU A 132 -0.20 -14.70 -10.76
N ILE A 133 0.08 -15.26 -11.94
CA ILE A 133 0.24 -16.72 -12.13
C ILE A 133 1.69 -17.11 -12.10
N SER A 134 2.54 -16.36 -12.79
CA SER A 134 3.98 -16.59 -12.84
C SER A 134 4.72 -15.33 -13.26
N PHE A 135 6.01 -15.30 -12.96
CA PHE A 135 6.91 -14.29 -13.48
C PHE A 135 8.19 -14.96 -14.00
N LYS A 136 8.86 -14.28 -14.91
CA LYS A 136 10.17 -14.65 -15.44
C LYS A 136 11.06 -13.43 -15.41
N GLU A 137 12.21 -13.56 -14.78
CA GLU A 137 13.27 -12.57 -14.77
C GLU A 137 14.26 -12.89 -15.90
N GLU A 138 14.57 -11.89 -16.70
CA GLU A 138 15.58 -11.91 -17.75
C GLU A 138 16.59 -10.79 -17.47
N GLU A 139 17.70 -10.74 -18.19
CA GLU A 139 18.79 -9.82 -17.90
C GLU A 139 18.37 -8.34 -17.83
N ASP A 140 17.46 -7.91 -18.71
CA ASP A 140 17.02 -6.51 -18.81
C ASP A 140 15.52 -6.29 -18.56
N LYS A 141 14.79 -7.34 -18.22
CA LYS A 141 13.34 -7.21 -18.02
C LYS A 141 12.74 -8.30 -17.15
N ILE A 142 11.60 -7.97 -16.58
CA ILE A 142 10.72 -8.93 -15.92
C ILE A 142 9.44 -9.06 -16.74
N SER A 143 9.06 -10.30 -17.05
CA SER A 143 7.79 -10.60 -17.71
C SER A 143 6.88 -11.32 -16.72
N ILE A 144 5.66 -10.86 -16.58
CA ILE A 144 4.66 -11.50 -15.73
C ILE A 144 3.50 -12.03 -16.54
N LYS A 145 2.97 -13.18 -16.13
CA LYS A 145 1.68 -13.69 -16.59
C LYS A 145 0.65 -13.46 -15.50
N SER A 146 -0.39 -12.73 -15.84
CA SER A 146 -1.50 -12.45 -14.95
C SER A 146 -2.82 -12.93 -15.56
N LYS A 147 -3.72 -13.43 -14.70
CA LYS A 147 -5.05 -13.87 -15.10
C LYS A 147 -6.08 -12.81 -14.74
N ASP A 148 -6.74 -12.26 -15.76
CA ASP A 148 -7.96 -11.47 -15.58
C ASP A 148 -9.08 -12.41 -15.11
N MET A 149 -9.42 -12.32 -13.83
CA MET A 149 -10.42 -13.18 -13.20
C MET A 149 -11.85 -12.86 -13.64
N SER A 150 -12.08 -11.65 -14.16
CA SER A 150 -13.40 -11.23 -14.66
C SER A 150 -13.71 -11.79 -16.04
N LYS A 151 -12.69 -11.96 -16.89
CA LYS A 151 -12.81 -12.44 -18.28
C LYS A 151 -12.22 -13.82 -18.48
N ASN A 152 -11.63 -14.42 -17.44
CA ASN A 152 -10.91 -15.70 -17.50
C ASN A 152 -9.83 -15.73 -18.61
N LYS A 153 -9.11 -14.61 -18.80
CA LYS A 153 -8.12 -14.42 -19.85
C LYS A 153 -6.73 -14.18 -19.25
N LEU A 154 -5.72 -14.79 -19.86
CA LEU A 154 -4.32 -14.48 -19.52
C LEU A 154 -3.87 -13.22 -20.26
N ILE A 155 -3.11 -12.39 -19.56
CA ILE A 155 -2.39 -11.24 -20.09
C ILE A 155 -0.91 -11.34 -19.72
N GLU A 156 -0.05 -10.78 -20.55
CA GLU A 156 1.37 -10.61 -20.26
C GLU A 156 1.68 -9.12 -20.12
N ILE A 157 2.49 -8.79 -19.12
CA ILE A 157 2.95 -7.43 -18.83
C ILE A 157 4.45 -7.49 -18.59
N GLU A 158 5.16 -6.51 -19.11
CA GLU A 158 6.62 -6.41 -18.96
C GLU A 158 7.00 -5.16 -18.16
N SER A 159 8.09 -5.29 -17.39
CA SER A 159 8.71 -4.17 -16.69
C SER A 159 10.22 -4.33 -16.60
N ASN A 160 10.89 -3.26 -16.18
CA ASN A 160 12.32 -3.34 -15.86
C ASN A 160 12.51 -3.95 -14.45
N TYR A 161 11.55 -3.72 -13.53
CA TYR A 161 11.54 -4.21 -12.14
C TYR A 161 10.14 -4.69 -11.71
#